data_b74f919d81d899a3cb3111bb1ab445e5
#
_entry.id   b74f919d81d899a3cb3111bb1ab445e5
#
_cell.length_a   1.000
_cell.length_b   1.000
_cell.length_c   1.000
_cell.angle_alpha   90.00
_cell.angle_beta   90.00
_cell.angle_gamma   90.00
#
_symmetry.space_group_name_H-M   'P 1'
#
loop_
_entity.id
_entity.type
_entity.pdbx_description
1 polymer ?
#
loop_
_entity_poly.entity_id
_entity_poly.type
_entity_poly.pdbx_seq_one_letter_code
_entity_poly.pdbx_strand_id
1 'polypeptide(L)'
;FPVSGGNSNALISYLQNITYDGATQLGAMDLTSIKADEMLLVTDGLSNYGNEEIRYGKTPVYAIVTAASANYAYLDFICSVTGGKMINAGPGTDPAVAGNSLKQLPVSLLSWNADAAVSEVYHDQQVTPGYGFTISGMCEKPETELAFVFGISGKTLRTEKVKLNTKNEINGSTAVERTWAMQKLNLLLMLPEKNKAEIIRHSTTYSVVSPFTSLLVLDDINDYVRYEIEPPAELKAQYTIKRDSVAALAKKEKTNRLDAVYKIYKKKKDWW
;
A
#
# COMPACT_ATOMS: atom_id res chain seq x y z
N PHE A 1 28.41 -21.51 3.71
CA PHE A 1 29.75 -21.06 3.23
C PHE A 1 30.47 -20.34 4.37
N PRO A 2 31.48 -20.92 4.98
CA PRO A 2 32.28 -20.21 5.97
C PRO A 2 33.08 -19.08 5.31
N VAL A 3 33.03 -17.89 5.92
CA VAL A 3 33.81 -16.72 5.52
C VAL A 3 34.92 -16.53 6.57
N SER A 4 36.17 -16.69 6.19
CA SER A 4 37.31 -16.53 7.08
C SER A 4 38.26 -15.49 6.53
N GLY A 5 38.68 -14.53 7.38
CA GLY A 5 39.58 -13.45 6.95
C GLY A 5 39.03 -12.58 5.81
N GLY A 6 37.71 -12.49 5.65
CA GLY A 6 37.05 -11.74 4.58
C GLY A 6 36.99 -12.49 3.24
N ASN A 7 37.46 -13.74 3.17
CA ASN A 7 37.37 -14.51 1.93
C ASN A 7 35.97 -15.11 1.72
N SER A 8 35.23 -14.58 0.78
CA SER A 8 33.89 -15.00 0.40
C SER A 8 33.78 -15.66 -0.98
N ASN A 9 34.95 -16.04 -1.59
CA ASN A 9 34.98 -16.51 -2.98
C ASN A 9 34.08 -17.74 -3.22
N ALA A 10 33.97 -18.66 -2.27
CA ALA A 10 33.11 -19.84 -2.40
C ALA A 10 31.62 -19.45 -2.48
N LEU A 11 31.21 -18.50 -1.67
CA LEU A 11 29.83 -17.94 -1.73
C LEU A 11 29.57 -17.20 -3.05
N ILE A 12 30.52 -16.37 -3.48
CA ILE A 12 30.40 -15.62 -4.74
C ILE A 12 30.29 -16.59 -5.92
N SER A 13 31.15 -17.59 -5.99
CA SER A 13 31.10 -18.61 -7.04
C SER A 13 29.78 -19.38 -7.04
N TYR A 14 29.24 -19.71 -5.88
CA TYR A 14 27.93 -20.34 -5.77
C TYR A 14 26.81 -19.43 -6.32
N LEU A 15 26.76 -18.17 -5.90
CA LEU A 15 25.76 -17.21 -6.33
C LEU A 15 25.80 -16.93 -7.85
N GLN A 16 27.01 -16.90 -8.45
CA GLN A 16 27.20 -16.72 -9.88
C GLN A 16 26.71 -17.91 -10.74
N ASN A 17 26.64 -19.11 -10.14
CA ASN A 17 26.22 -20.33 -10.83
C ASN A 17 24.77 -20.72 -10.54
N ILE A 18 23.99 -19.90 -9.81
CA ILE A 18 22.58 -20.16 -9.58
C ILE A 18 21.80 -19.98 -10.89
N THR A 19 21.05 -21.00 -11.25
CA THR A 19 20.08 -20.90 -12.37
C THR A 19 18.76 -20.45 -11.81
N TYR A 20 18.23 -19.37 -12.37
CA TYR A 20 16.91 -18.84 -12.02
C TYR A 20 15.89 -19.37 -13.01
N ASP A 21 14.97 -20.21 -12.54
CA ASP A 21 13.84 -20.65 -13.34
C ASP A 21 12.58 -20.80 -12.47
N GLY A 22 11.42 -20.97 -13.14
CA GLY A 22 10.13 -21.22 -12.49
C GLY A 22 9.40 -19.98 -12.02
N ALA A 23 8.33 -20.24 -11.26
CA ALA A 23 7.46 -19.22 -10.68
C ALA A 23 7.88 -18.92 -9.24
N THR A 24 7.61 -17.69 -8.78
CA THR A 24 7.87 -17.26 -7.40
C THR A 24 6.65 -17.47 -6.53
N GLN A 25 6.82 -18.24 -5.44
CA GLN A 25 5.83 -18.39 -4.38
C GLN A 25 6.43 -17.94 -3.05
N LEU A 26 6.22 -16.70 -2.67
CA LEU A 26 6.77 -16.14 -1.42
C LEU A 26 6.23 -16.85 -0.19
N GLY A 27 4.97 -17.23 -0.20
CA GLY A 27 4.33 -17.94 0.92
C GLY A 27 4.82 -19.36 1.16
N ALA A 28 5.67 -19.91 0.28
CA ALA A 28 6.38 -21.15 0.53
C ALA A 28 7.58 -20.95 1.47
N MET A 29 8.06 -19.71 1.64
CA MET A 29 9.16 -19.41 2.54
C MET A 29 8.68 -19.36 3.99
N ASP A 30 9.29 -20.21 4.83
CA ASP A 30 9.11 -20.19 6.27
C ASP A 30 10.42 -19.72 6.94
N LEU A 31 10.52 -18.42 7.16
CA LEU A 31 11.71 -17.83 7.78
C LEU A 31 11.79 -18.16 9.28
N THR A 32 10.72 -18.66 9.91
CA THR A 32 10.75 -19.07 11.31
C THR A 32 11.58 -20.32 11.53
N SER A 33 11.71 -21.15 10.51
CA SER A 33 12.49 -22.40 10.54
C SER A 33 14.00 -22.19 10.40
N ILE A 34 14.43 -21.01 9.95
CA ILE A 34 15.84 -20.72 9.68
C ILE A 34 16.49 -20.19 10.96
N LYS A 35 17.54 -20.89 11.41
CA LYS A 35 18.35 -20.44 12.54
C LYS A 35 19.51 -19.58 12.03
N ALA A 36 19.37 -18.28 12.15
CA ALA A 36 20.36 -17.28 11.77
C ALA A 36 20.26 -16.07 12.69
N ASP A 37 21.33 -15.30 12.81
CA ASP A 37 21.35 -14.04 13.54
C ASP A 37 20.67 -12.91 12.72
N GLU A 38 20.83 -12.98 11.40
CA GLU A 38 20.26 -12.07 10.42
C GLU A 38 19.95 -12.81 9.11
N MET A 39 18.97 -12.35 8.35
CA MET A 39 18.60 -12.93 7.06
C MET A 39 18.71 -11.87 5.96
N LEU A 40 19.33 -12.26 4.86
CA LEU A 40 19.43 -11.46 3.64
C LEU A 40 18.47 -12.03 2.59
N LEU A 41 17.46 -11.28 2.23
CA LEU A 41 16.44 -11.66 1.26
C LEU A 41 16.60 -10.84 -0.02
N VAL A 42 16.95 -11.47 -1.13
CA VAL A 42 17.05 -10.81 -2.44
C VAL A 42 15.81 -11.16 -3.25
N THR A 43 14.92 -10.20 -3.44
CA THR A 43 13.63 -10.42 -4.10
C THR A 43 13.00 -9.09 -4.53
N ASP A 44 12.05 -9.15 -5.46
CA ASP A 44 11.13 -8.05 -5.79
C ASP A 44 9.85 -8.04 -4.93
N GLY A 45 9.67 -9.05 -4.09
CA GLY A 45 8.48 -9.14 -3.22
C GLY A 45 7.18 -9.46 -3.96
N LEU A 46 7.26 -9.91 -5.22
CA LEU A 46 6.11 -10.28 -6.02
C LEU A 46 5.96 -11.80 -6.06
N SER A 47 4.80 -12.30 -5.66
CA SER A 47 4.42 -13.69 -5.82
C SER A 47 3.56 -13.82 -7.06
N ASN A 48 3.95 -14.67 -7.99
CA ASN A 48 3.17 -14.92 -9.21
C ASN A 48 2.51 -16.29 -9.22
N TYR A 49 2.64 -17.02 -8.12
CA TYR A 49 2.03 -18.33 -7.93
C TYR A 49 1.75 -18.60 -6.44
N GLY A 50 0.59 -19.19 -6.14
CA GLY A 50 0.24 -19.67 -4.80
C GLY A 50 0.07 -18.58 -3.73
N ASN A 51 0.47 -18.89 -2.50
CA ASN A 51 0.37 -17.95 -1.38
C ASN A 51 1.48 -16.88 -1.44
N GLU A 52 1.12 -15.64 -1.12
CA GLU A 52 2.01 -14.48 -1.16
C GLU A 52 2.65 -14.16 0.20
N GLU A 53 2.07 -14.65 1.29
CA GLU A 53 2.44 -14.25 2.65
C GLU A 53 3.62 -15.08 3.17
N ILE A 54 4.77 -14.43 3.37
CA ILE A 54 5.95 -15.02 3.99
C ILE A 54 5.68 -15.24 5.49
N ARG A 55 6.03 -16.42 6.01
CA ARG A 55 6.07 -16.64 7.45
C ARG A 55 7.37 -16.11 8.02
N TYR A 56 7.30 -15.16 8.94
CA TYR A 56 8.45 -14.53 9.55
C TYR A 56 8.44 -14.68 11.08
N GLY A 57 9.64 -14.66 11.68
CA GLY A 57 9.85 -14.70 13.12
C GLY A 57 10.41 -13.37 13.63
N LYS A 58 11.32 -13.48 14.61
CA LYS A 58 12.00 -12.33 15.22
C LYS A 58 13.41 -12.07 14.68
N THR A 59 13.91 -12.93 13.80
CA THR A 59 15.24 -12.75 13.18
C THR A 59 15.15 -11.58 12.19
N PRO A 60 16.02 -10.57 12.30
CA PRO A 60 16.01 -9.43 11.40
C PRO A 60 16.15 -9.84 9.94
N VAL A 61 15.27 -9.35 9.09
CA VAL A 61 15.29 -9.57 7.64
C VAL A 61 15.71 -8.29 6.93
N TYR A 62 16.78 -8.39 6.15
CA TYR A 62 17.25 -7.33 5.27
C TYR A 62 16.88 -7.69 3.84
N ALA A 63 15.97 -6.94 3.23
CA ALA A 63 15.57 -7.17 1.85
C ALA A 63 16.38 -6.29 0.90
N ILE A 64 17.00 -6.91 -0.10
CA ILE A 64 17.68 -6.19 -1.18
C ILE A 64 16.81 -6.30 -2.42
N VAL A 65 16.38 -5.15 -2.92
CA VAL A 65 15.52 -5.03 -4.11
C VAL A 65 16.35 -4.48 -5.26
N THR A 66 16.55 -5.29 -6.30
CA THR A 66 17.30 -4.90 -7.50
C THR A 66 16.39 -4.62 -8.70
N ALA A 67 15.12 -5.00 -8.62
CA ALA A 67 14.14 -4.83 -9.68
C ALA A 67 13.63 -3.39 -9.76
N ALA A 68 13.29 -2.95 -10.96
CA ALA A 68 12.65 -1.64 -11.19
C ALA A 68 11.18 -1.61 -10.69
N SER A 69 10.52 -2.77 -10.66
CA SER A 69 9.16 -2.95 -10.12
C SER A 69 9.19 -3.97 -9.01
N ALA A 70 8.69 -3.62 -7.83
CA ALA A 70 8.71 -4.47 -6.65
C ALA A 70 7.54 -4.14 -5.71
N ASN A 71 7.17 -5.08 -4.85
CA ASN A 71 6.24 -4.82 -3.75
C ASN A 71 6.99 -4.21 -2.55
N TYR A 72 7.41 -2.96 -2.72
CA TYR A 72 8.19 -2.23 -1.72
C TYR A 72 7.47 -2.16 -0.36
N ALA A 73 6.15 -1.96 -0.36
CA ALA A 73 5.37 -1.86 0.87
C ALA A 73 5.42 -3.16 1.69
N TYR A 74 5.30 -4.29 1.02
CA TYR A 74 5.36 -5.61 1.67
C TYR A 74 6.76 -5.93 2.22
N LEU A 75 7.79 -5.66 1.42
CA LEU A 75 9.17 -5.90 1.83
C LEU A 75 9.59 -4.98 2.98
N ASP A 76 9.22 -3.72 2.93
CA ASP A 76 9.49 -2.78 4.01
C ASP A 76 8.78 -3.18 5.31
N PHE A 77 7.55 -3.67 5.21
CA PHE A 77 6.82 -4.22 6.36
C PHE A 77 7.57 -5.42 6.97
N ILE A 78 7.92 -6.45 6.18
CA ILE A 78 8.62 -7.64 6.69
C ILE A 78 9.93 -7.24 7.36
N CYS A 79 10.70 -6.34 6.74
CA CYS A 79 11.92 -5.84 7.32
C CYS A 79 11.70 -5.11 8.65
N SER A 80 10.70 -4.22 8.69
CA SER A 80 10.41 -3.42 9.88
C SER A 80 9.95 -4.26 11.06
N VAL A 81 9.00 -5.17 10.85
CA VAL A 81 8.46 -6.02 11.93
C VAL A 81 9.47 -7.03 12.49
N THR A 82 10.49 -7.36 11.69
CA THR A 82 11.60 -8.23 12.12
C THR A 82 12.80 -7.46 12.67
N GLY A 83 12.81 -6.13 12.55
CA GLY A 83 13.90 -5.28 13.01
C GLY A 83 15.07 -5.15 12.03
N GLY A 84 14.86 -5.52 10.77
CA GLY A 84 15.80 -5.35 9.68
C GLY A 84 15.53 -4.09 8.85
N LYS A 85 15.92 -4.10 7.58
CA LYS A 85 15.82 -2.93 6.69
C LYS A 85 15.67 -3.36 5.24
N MET A 86 14.83 -2.65 4.48
CA MET A 86 14.80 -2.77 3.02
C MET A 86 15.85 -1.86 2.38
N ILE A 87 16.56 -2.38 1.40
CA ILE A 87 17.63 -1.69 0.65
C ILE A 87 17.24 -1.73 -0.83
N ASN A 88 16.94 -0.57 -1.36
CA ASN A 88 16.73 -0.44 -2.80
C ASN A 88 18.10 -0.35 -3.50
N ALA A 89 18.43 -1.39 -4.24
CA ALA A 89 19.63 -1.53 -5.06
C ALA A 89 19.28 -1.65 -6.55
N GLY A 90 18.22 -0.94 -6.97
CA GLY A 90 17.74 -0.94 -8.35
C GLY A 90 18.74 -0.36 -9.35
N PRO A 91 18.39 -0.34 -10.64
CA PRO A 91 19.26 0.16 -11.71
C PRO A 91 19.83 1.55 -11.41
N GLY A 92 21.14 1.70 -11.51
CA GLY A 92 21.85 2.97 -11.23
C GLY A 92 22.29 3.14 -9.77
N THR A 93 21.94 2.23 -8.85
CA THR A 93 22.45 2.27 -7.48
C THR A 93 23.86 1.69 -7.44
N ASP A 94 24.80 2.42 -6.83
CA ASP A 94 26.15 1.91 -6.58
C ASP A 94 26.08 0.75 -5.55
N PRO A 95 26.55 -0.45 -5.89
CA PRO A 95 26.58 -1.59 -4.97
C PRO A 95 27.31 -1.30 -3.65
N ALA A 96 28.31 -0.43 -3.64
CA ALA A 96 29.02 -0.03 -2.42
C ALA A 96 28.13 0.79 -1.49
N VAL A 97 27.23 1.63 -2.02
CA VAL A 97 26.24 2.39 -1.23
C VAL A 97 25.24 1.41 -0.62
N ALA A 98 24.70 0.49 -1.42
CA ALA A 98 23.79 -0.54 -0.95
C ALA A 98 24.42 -1.41 0.16
N GLY A 99 25.66 -1.88 -0.06
CA GLY A 99 26.42 -2.66 0.93
C GLY A 99 26.73 -1.88 2.22
N ASN A 100 27.02 -0.60 2.14
CA ASN A 100 27.23 0.23 3.33
C ASN A 100 25.93 0.49 4.09
N SER A 101 24.77 0.49 3.42
CA SER A 101 23.47 0.58 4.08
C SER A 101 23.21 -0.60 5.01
N LEU A 102 23.72 -1.79 4.72
CA LEU A 102 23.62 -2.97 5.62
C LEU A 102 24.34 -2.78 6.95
N LYS A 103 25.36 -1.93 7.00
CA LYS A 103 26.12 -1.65 8.23
C LYS A 103 25.40 -0.68 9.17
N GLN A 104 24.37 0.00 8.68
CA GLN A 104 23.58 0.94 9.46
C GLN A 104 22.35 0.23 10.01
N LEU A 105 22.39 -0.10 11.29
CA LEU A 105 21.26 -0.74 11.96
C LEU A 105 20.11 0.26 12.09
N PRO A 106 18.91 -0.06 11.59
CA PRO A 106 17.76 0.82 11.69
C PRO A 106 17.25 0.88 13.13
N VAL A 107 16.79 2.05 13.53
CA VAL A 107 15.94 2.19 14.71
C VAL A 107 14.51 1.88 14.27
N SER A 108 13.87 0.96 14.97
CA SER A 108 12.50 0.52 14.67
C SER A 108 11.59 0.74 15.88
N LEU A 109 10.31 0.92 15.65
CA LEU A 109 9.29 0.83 16.68
C LEU A 109 9.07 -0.66 16.99
N LEU A 110 9.52 -1.10 18.17
CA LEU A 110 9.42 -2.51 18.57
C LEU A 110 8.03 -2.88 19.10
N SER A 111 7.42 -1.95 19.81
CA SER A 111 6.07 -2.11 20.35
C SER A 111 5.51 -0.76 20.79
N TRP A 112 4.22 -0.73 20.94
CA TRP A 112 3.52 0.39 21.54
C TRP A 112 2.43 -0.13 22.48
N ASN A 113 2.11 0.67 23.49
CA ASN A 113 1.04 0.40 24.42
C ASN A 113 0.18 1.65 24.57
N ALA A 114 -1.13 1.46 24.52
CA ALA A 114 -2.10 2.52 24.69
C ALA A 114 -3.29 2.02 25.50
N ASP A 115 -4.08 2.94 26.03
CA ASP A 115 -5.40 2.66 26.58
C ASP A 115 -6.28 1.98 25.50
N ALA A 116 -7.24 1.14 25.91
CA ALA A 116 -8.23 0.51 25.04
C ALA A 116 -9.07 1.53 24.21
N ALA A 117 -9.03 2.80 24.59
CA ALA A 117 -9.65 3.89 23.84
C ALA A 117 -8.91 4.28 22.57
N VAL A 118 -7.72 3.74 22.32
CA VAL A 118 -6.91 4.02 21.11
C VAL A 118 -6.98 2.80 20.20
N SER A 119 -7.40 3.02 18.98
CA SER A 119 -7.56 1.98 17.96
C SER A 119 -7.02 2.42 16.61
N GLU A 120 -6.95 1.49 15.67
CA GLU A 120 -6.51 1.72 14.29
C GLU A 120 -5.21 2.55 14.20
N VAL A 121 -4.19 2.13 14.96
CA VAL A 121 -2.90 2.82 15.03
C VAL A 121 -2.01 2.37 13.88
N TYR A 122 -1.57 3.34 13.11
CA TYR A 122 -0.63 3.17 12.00
C TYR A 122 0.56 4.08 12.18
N HIS A 123 1.70 3.69 11.65
CA HIS A 123 2.94 4.44 11.79
C HIS A 123 3.84 4.29 10.57
N ASP A 124 4.82 5.16 10.47
CA ASP A 124 5.87 5.01 9.49
C ASP A 124 6.67 3.74 9.77
N GLN A 125 7.00 2.98 8.75
CA GLN A 125 7.64 1.67 8.91
C GLN A 125 9.04 1.78 9.50
N GLN A 126 9.79 2.83 9.18
CA GLN A 126 11.15 3.03 9.68
C GLN A 126 11.29 4.38 10.40
N VAL A 127 12.03 4.34 11.51
CA VAL A 127 12.43 5.55 12.23
C VAL A 127 13.79 5.98 11.72
N THR A 128 13.83 7.10 11.00
CA THR A 128 15.11 7.67 10.56
C THR A 128 15.64 8.62 11.62
N PRO A 129 16.82 8.36 12.21
CA PRO A 129 17.42 9.26 13.18
C PRO A 129 17.55 10.68 12.65
N GLY A 130 17.13 11.68 13.46
CA GLY A 130 17.14 13.09 13.05
C GLY A 130 15.95 13.57 12.25
N TYR A 131 15.06 12.68 11.82
CA TYR A 131 13.79 13.00 11.15
C TYR A 131 12.60 12.69 12.07
N GLY A 132 11.45 13.30 11.76
CA GLY A 132 10.22 13.02 12.51
C GLY A 132 9.74 11.59 12.26
N PHE A 133 9.11 11.00 13.28
CA PHE A 133 8.40 9.74 13.19
C PHE A 133 6.91 10.02 13.40
N THR A 134 6.09 9.57 12.47
CA THR A 134 4.66 9.85 12.48
C THR A 134 3.89 8.60 12.89
N ILE A 135 3.06 8.76 13.90
CA ILE A 135 2.08 7.75 14.32
C ILE A 135 0.71 8.41 14.26
N SER A 136 -0.26 7.72 13.70
CA SER A 136 -1.64 8.14 13.68
C SER A 136 -2.57 7.03 14.18
N GLY A 137 -3.75 7.41 14.65
CA GLY A 137 -4.72 6.46 15.18
C GLY A 137 -6.02 7.14 15.56
N MET A 138 -7.01 6.36 15.96
CA MET A 138 -8.28 6.84 16.47
C MET A 138 -8.24 6.85 17.99
N CYS A 139 -8.73 7.93 18.63
CA CYS A 139 -8.79 8.06 20.08
C CYS A 139 -10.19 8.50 20.50
N GLU A 140 -10.83 7.67 21.35
CA GLU A 140 -12.20 7.92 21.82
C GLU A 140 -12.26 8.72 23.14
N LYS A 141 -11.12 8.86 23.85
CA LYS A 141 -11.04 9.59 25.10
C LYS A 141 -10.41 10.96 24.95
N PRO A 142 -10.87 11.96 25.73
CA PRO A 142 -10.28 13.30 25.68
C PRO A 142 -8.82 13.35 26.16
N GLU A 143 -8.40 12.43 27.00
CA GLU A 143 -7.02 12.32 27.47
C GLU A 143 -6.61 10.84 27.54
N THR A 144 -5.43 10.53 26.99
CA THR A 144 -4.83 9.20 27.05
C THR A 144 -3.30 9.29 27.02
N GLU A 145 -2.62 8.27 27.54
CA GLU A 145 -1.17 8.12 27.48
C GLU A 145 -0.80 6.96 26.58
N LEU A 146 0.14 7.19 25.68
CA LEU A 146 0.75 6.17 24.84
C LEU A 146 2.22 6.02 25.21
N ALA A 147 2.71 4.79 25.21
CA ALA A 147 4.12 4.48 25.36
C ALA A 147 4.64 3.77 24.11
N PHE A 148 5.71 4.28 23.54
CA PHE A 148 6.36 3.76 22.34
C PHE A 148 7.74 3.24 22.71
N VAL A 149 8.04 1.99 22.35
CA VAL A 149 9.33 1.36 22.60
C VAL A 149 10.11 1.30 21.31
N PHE A 150 11.20 2.03 21.23
CA PHE A 150 12.12 2.02 20.11
C PHE A 150 13.33 1.18 20.39
N GLY A 151 13.87 0.52 19.37
CA GLY A 151 15.03 -0.33 19.51
C GLY A 151 15.77 -0.59 18.23
N ILE A 152 16.86 -1.33 18.36
CA ILE A 152 17.73 -1.76 17.27
C ILE A 152 17.86 -3.27 17.34
N SER A 153 17.65 -3.98 16.24
CA SER A 153 17.72 -5.46 16.15
C SER A 153 16.97 -6.15 17.30
N GLY A 154 15.75 -5.68 17.60
CA GLY A 154 14.90 -6.22 18.66
C GLY A 154 15.29 -5.87 20.09
N LYS A 155 16.39 -5.13 20.31
CA LYS A 155 16.82 -4.69 21.64
C LYS A 155 16.29 -3.28 21.91
N THR A 156 15.62 -3.10 23.05
CA THR A 156 15.09 -1.78 23.46
C THR A 156 16.23 -0.78 23.61
N LEU A 157 16.09 0.34 22.91
CA LEU A 157 16.97 1.50 23.01
C LEU A 157 16.34 2.57 23.91
N ARG A 158 15.05 2.86 23.70
CA ARG A 158 14.36 3.97 24.35
C ARG A 158 12.86 3.72 24.43
N THR A 159 12.24 4.21 25.51
CA THR A 159 10.77 4.27 25.63
C THR A 159 10.34 5.73 25.73
N GLU A 160 9.44 6.14 24.87
CA GLU A 160 8.84 7.46 24.85
C GLU A 160 7.39 7.40 25.29
N LYS A 161 7.00 8.32 26.18
CA LYS A 161 5.62 8.46 26.64
C LYS A 161 5.04 9.75 26.09
N VAL A 162 3.87 9.63 25.46
CA VAL A 162 3.15 10.76 24.88
C VAL A 162 1.77 10.84 25.51
N LYS A 163 1.42 12.02 26.03
CA LYS A 163 0.07 12.32 26.50
C LYS A 163 -0.68 13.01 25.39
N LEU A 164 -1.75 12.37 24.92
CA LEU A 164 -2.70 12.97 24.00
C LEU A 164 -3.77 13.72 24.78
N ASN A 165 -4.13 14.90 24.29
CA ASN A 165 -5.24 15.68 24.79
C ASN A 165 -6.04 16.23 23.61
N THR A 166 -7.25 15.74 23.42
CA THR A 166 -8.11 16.13 22.30
C THR A 166 -8.60 17.58 22.42
N LYS A 167 -8.47 18.25 23.58
CA LYS A 167 -8.74 19.68 23.73
C LYS A 167 -7.77 20.56 22.92
N ASN A 168 -6.63 19.99 22.52
CA ASN A 168 -5.65 20.65 21.64
C ASN A 168 -5.96 20.39 20.16
N GLU A 169 -7.18 20.01 19.86
CA GLU A 169 -7.63 19.71 18.51
C GLU A 169 -7.50 20.93 17.60
N ILE A 170 -6.84 20.76 16.48
CA ILE A 170 -6.81 21.75 15.41
C ILE A 170 -8.05 21.50 14.56
N ASN A 171 -9.14 22.17 14.92
CA ASN A 171 -10.41 22.05 14.22
C ASN A 171 -10.25 22.33 12.72
N GLY A 172 -10.77 21.42 11.89
CA GLY A 172 -10.78 21.54 10.43
C GLY A 172 -9.49 21.09 9.74
N SER A 173 -8.54 20.46 10.42
CA SER A 173 -7.36 19.91 9.77
C SER A 173 -7.66 18.55 9.17
N THR A 174 -7.91 18.51 7.86
CA THR A 174 -7.98 17.26 7.07
C THR A 174 -6.61 16.58 6.96
N ALA A 175 -5.52 17.23 7.35
CA ALA A 175 -4.16 16.71 7.23
C ALA A 175 -3.93 15.47 8.10
N VAL A 176 -4.43 15.48 9.35
CA VAL A 176 -4.29 14.34 10.27
C VAL A 176 -5.07 13.13 9.77
N GLU A 177 -6.33 13.34 9.38
CA GLU A 177 -7.18 12.30 8.80
C GLU A 177 -6.56 11.72 7.52
N ARG A 178 -6.05 12.58 6.65
CA ARG A 178 -5.38 12.16 5.42
C ARG A 178 -4.09 11.37 5.69
N THR A 179 -3.30 11.78 6.67
CA THR A 179 -2.09 11.04 7.08
C THR A 179 -2.45 9.65 7.57
N TRP A 180 -3.44 9.55 8.46
CA TRP A 180 -3.94 8.26 8.93
C TRP A 180 -4.45 7.39 7.78
N ALA A 181 -5.24 7.98 6.88
CA ALA A 181 -5.77 7.25 5.72
C ALA A 181 -4.66 6.74 4.79
N MET A 182 -3.61 7.55 4.57
CA MET A 182 -2.45 7.12 3.77
C MET A 182 -1.66 6.01 4.44
N GLN A 183 -1.44 6.07 5.76
CA GLN A 183 -0.73 5.03 6.50
C GLN A 183 -1.52 3.70 6.49
N LYS A 184 -2.85 3.75 6.66
CA LYS A 184 -3.72 2.57 6.51
C LYS A 184 -3.68 2.02 5.08
N LEU A 185 -3.75 2.90 4.08
CA LEU A 185 -3.66 2.49 2.69
C LEU A 185 -2.34 1.75 2.39
N ASN A 186 -1.21 2.26 2.89
CA ASN A 186 0.08 1.61 2.73
C ASN A 186 0.09 0.19 3.32
N LEU A 187 -0.55 -0.01 4.47
CA LEU A 187 -0.73 -1.34 5.06
C LEU A 187 -1.56 -2.27 4.15
N LEU A 188 -2.68 -1.77 3.62
CA LEU A 188 -3.54 -2.55 2.73
C LEU A 188 -2.84 -2.91 1.41
N LEU A 189 -1.98 -2.02 0.91
CA LEU A 189 -1.21 -2.21 -0.32
C LEU A 189 -0.09 -3.25 -0.20
N MET A 190 0.18 -3.81 0.96
CA MET A 190 1.10 -4.93 1.09
C MET A 190 0.61 -6.16 0.32
N LEU A 191 -0.70 -6.41 0.35
CA LEU A 191 -1.37 -7.51 -0.35
C LEU A 191 -2.54 -6.95 -1.18
N PRO A 192 -2.25 -6.26 -2.30
CA PRO A 192 -3.23 -5.44 -3.00
C PRO A 192 -4.40 -6.24 -3.55
N GLU A 193 -4.17 -7.41 -4.13
CA GLU A 193 -5.26 -8.22 -4.68
C GLU A 193 -6.17 -8.81 -3.59
N LYS A 194 -5.59 -9.23 -2.47
CA LYS A 194 -6.34 -9.71 -1.31
C LYS A 194 -7.21 -8.63 -0.69
N ASN A 195 -6.68 -7.40 -0.60
CA ASN A 195 -7.32 -6.26 0.06
C ASN A 195 -8.07 -5.34 -0.91
N LYS A 196 -8.20 -5.70 -2.19
CA LYS A 196 -8.72 -4.84 -3.27
C LYS A 196 -10.03 -4.13 -2.93
N ALA A 197 -11.00 -4.86 -2.42
CA ALA A 197 -12.31 -4.28 -2.08
C ALA A 197 -12.20 -3.24 -0.95
N GLU A 198 -11.36 -3.51 0.06
CA GLU A 198 -11.12 -2.56 1.15
C GLU A 198 -10.31 -1.36 0.69
N ILE A 199 -9.30 -1.55 -0.16
CA ILE A 199 -8.52 -0.46 -0.77
C ILE A 199 -9.45 0.50 -1.51
N ILE A 200 -10.33 -0.01 -2.37
CA ILE A 200 -11.28 0.82 -3.13
C ILE A 200 -12.18 1.61 -2.17
N ARG A 201 -12.79 0.92 -1.21
CA ARG A 201 -13.67 1.55 -0.21
C ARG A 201 -12.94 2.63 0.58
N HIS A 202 -11.77 2.31 1.12
CA HIS A 202 -10.95 3.20 1.93
C HIS A 202 -10.49 4.42 1.12
N SER A 203 -9.97 4.20 -0.08
CA SER A 203 -9.50 5.26 -0.98
C SER A 203 -10.62 6.23 -1.37
N THR A 204 -11.82 5.70 -1.64
CA THR A 204 -12.98 6.52 -1.97
C THR A 204 -13.48 7.31 -0.77
N THR A 205 -13.54 6.69 0.42
CA THR A 205 -14.02 7.33 1.64
C THR A 205 -13.14 8.51 2.05
N TYR A 206 -11.81 8.35 1.98
CA TYR A 206 -10.85 9.35 2.46
C TYR A 206 -10.19 10.17 1.35
N SER A 207 -10.66 10.04 0.11
CA SER A 207 -10.12 10.75 -1.07
C SER A 207 -8.61 10.59 -1.22
N VAL A 208 -8.10 9.38 -1.00
CA VAL A 208 -6.69 9.01 -1.22
C VAL A 208 -6.56 8.16 -2.47
N VAL A 209 -5.51 8.41 -3.26
CA VAL A 209 -5.28 7.69 -4.53
C VAL A 209 -4.65 6.33 -4.26
N SER A 210 -5.13 5.29 -4.95
CA SER A 210 -4.57 3.95 -4.93
C SER A 210 -4.44 3.37 -6.35
N PRO A 211 -3.75 2.23 -6.54
CA PRO A 211 -3.69 1.57 -7.84
C PRO A 211 -5.05 1.18 -8.44
N PHE A 212 -6.08 1.09 -7.60
CA PHE A 212 -7.44 0.72 -8.03
C PHE A 212 -8.41 1.89 -8.08
N THR A 213 -7.96 3.11 -7.75
CA THR A 213 -8.77 4.33 -7.76
C THR A 213 -7.98 5.49 -8.34
N SER A 214 -8.68 6.45 -8.94
CA SER A 214 -8.09 7.69 -9.43
C SER A 214 -8.87 8.89 -8.92
N LEU A 215 -8.21 10.03 -8.82
CA LEU A 215 -8.90 11.31 -8.66
C LEU A 215 -9.38 11.76 -10.04
N LEU A 216 -10.69 11.97 -10.16
CA LEU A 216 -11.29 12.52 -11.35
C LEU A 216 -11.64 14.00 -11.07
N VAL A 217 -11.06 14.90 -11.84
CA VAL A 217 -11.42 16.31 -11.84
C VAL A 217 -12.46 16.51 -12.94
N LEU A 218 -13.66 16.91 -12.56
CA LEU A 218 -14.77 17.17 -13.48
C LEU A 218 -15.01 18.67 -13.52
N ASP A 219 -14.67 19.29 -14.64
CA ASP A 219 -14.83 20.73 -14.85
C ASP A 219 -16.12 21.07 -15.57
N ASP A 220 -16.74 20.11 -16.27
CA ASP A 220 -17.94 20.30 -17.07
C ASP A 220 -19.09 19.40 -16.59
N ILE A 221 -20.31 19.95 -16.60
CA ILE A 221 -21.53 19.22 -16.27
C ILE A 221 -21.74 17.99 -17.16
N ASN A 222 -21.25 18.01 -18.40
CA ASN A 222 -21.29 16.87 -19.29
C ASN A 222 -20.49 15.67 -18.77
N ASP A 223 -19.38 15.92 -18.09
CA ASP A 223 -18.55 14.87 -17.52
C ASP A 223 -19.23 14.23 -16.32
N TYR A 224 -19.91 15.02 -15.47
CA TYR A 224 -20.73 14.48 -14.39
C TYR A 224 -21.84 13.56 -14.92
N VAL A 225 -22.49 13.94 -16.01
CA VAL A 225 -23.52 13.10 -16.65
C VAL A 225 -22.92 11.88 -17.32
N ARG A 226 -21.78 12.01 -17.98
CA ARG A 226 -21.09 10.94 -18.68
C ARG A 226 -20.60 9.83 -17.75
N TYR A 227 -20.08 10.22 -16.58
CA TYR A 227 -19.53 9.29 -15.58
C TYR A 227 -20.54 8.91 -14.50
N GLU A 228 -21.78 9.41 -14.60
CA GLU A 228 -22.87 9.17 -13.64
C GLU A 228 -22.47 9.56 -12.19
N ILE A 229 -21.69 10.63 -12.04
CA ILE A 229 -21.22 11.14 -10.76
C ILE A 229 -22.15 12.26 -10.31
N GLU A 230 -22.58 12.22 -9.04
CA GLU A 230 -23.42 13.28 -8.47
C GLU A 230 -22.58 14.56 -8.27
N PRO A 231 -22.99 15.71 -8.87
CA PRO A 231 -22.25 16.93 -8.76
C PRO A 231 -22.47 17.63 -7.40
N PRO A 232 -21.62 18.62 -7.05
CA PRO A 232 -21.87 19.53 -5.94
C PRO A 232 -23.25 20.18 -6.00
N ALA A 233 -23.77 20.62 -4.83
CA ALA A 233 -25.13 21.16 -4.70
C ALA A 233 -25.45 22.28 -5.69
N GLU A 234 -24.46 23.10 -6.01
CA GLU A 234 -24.56 24.24 -6.94
C GLU A 234 -24.87 23.83 -8.40
N LEU A 235 -24.40 22.64 -8.79
CA LEU A 235 -24.57 22.12 -10.16
C LEU A 235 -25.71 21.10 -10.30
N LYS A 236 -26.35 20.67 -9.19
CA LYS A 236 -27.41 19.65 -9.20
C LYS A 236 -28.55 19.95 -10.16
N ALA A 237 -29.02 21.22 -10.22
CA ALA A 237 -30.09 21.60 -11.09
C ALA A 237 -29.72 21.43 -12.58
N GLN A 238 -28.55 21.88 -12.97
CA GLN A 238 -28.03 21.74 -14.33
C GLN A 238 -27.78 20.27 -14.70
N TYR A 239 -27.24 19.47 -13.76
CA TYR A 239 -27.05 18.05 -13.92
C TYR A 239 -28.34 17.31 -14.22
N THR A 240 -29.41 17.57 -13.46
CA THR A 240 -30.71 16.92 -13.65
C THR A 240 -31.28 17.21 -15.03
N ILE A 241 -31.26 18.46 -15.45
CA ILE A 241 -31.76 18.88 -16.78
C ILE A 241 -30.94 18.19 -17.89
N LYS A 242 -29.59 18.16 -17.75
CA LYS A 242 -28.73 17.57 -18.76
C LYS A 242 -28.86 16.05 -18.82
N ARG A 243 -28.89 15.38 -17.68
CA ARG A 243 -29.11 13.93 -17.56
C ARG A 243 -30.40 13.50 -18.23
N ASP A 244 -31.47 14.20 -17.92
CA ASP A 244 -32.80 13.90 -18.46
C ASP A 244 -32.88 14.15 -19.97
N SER A 245 -32.18 15.19 -20.47
CA SER A 245 -32.08 15.45 -21.92
C SER A 245 -31.30 14.33 -22.64
N VAL A 246 -30.18 13.87 -22.07
CA VAL A 246 -29.38 12.74 -22.62
C VAL A 246 -30.20 11.45 -22.62
N ALA A 247 -30.90 11.15 -21.53
CA ALA A 247 -31.79 9.99 -21.43
C ALA A 247 -32.94 10.03 -22.46
N ALA A 248 -33.54 11.20 -22.68
CA ALA A 248 -34.59 11.38 -23.70
C ALA A 248 -34.07 11.17 -25.11
N LEU A 249 -32.88 11.68 -25.44
CA LEU A 249 -32.21 11.44 -26.73
C LEU A 249 -31.89 9.97 -26.95
N ALA A 250 -31.31 9.30 -25.98
CA ALA A 250 -31.00 7.88 -26.05
C ALA A 250 -32.28 7.02 -26.27
N LYS A 251 -33.34 7.35 -25.57
CA LYS A 251 -34.65 6.70 -25.75
C LYS A 251 -35.19 6.91 -27.16
N LYS A 252 -35.12 8.14 -27.69
CA LYS A 252 -35.55 8.46 -29.05
C LYS A 252 -34.73 7.72 -30.11
N GLU A 253 -33.41 7.64 -29.95
CA GLU A 253 -32.54 6.88 -30.85
C GLU A 253 -32.87 5.40 -30.83
N LYS A 254 -33.09 4.82 -29.64
CA LYS A 254 -33.49 3.41 -29.49
C LYS A 254 -34.81 3.13 -30.22
N THR A 255 -35.81 4.03 -30.07
CA THR A 255 -37.10 3.92 -30.77
C THR A 255 -36.91 3.99 -32.28
N ASN A 256 -36.15 4.97 -32.77
CA ASN A 256 -35.86 5.10 -34.21
C ASN A 256 -35.17 3.87 -34.79
N ARG A 257 -34.20 3.27 -34.03
CA ARG A 257 -33.55 2.01 -34.45
C ARG A 257 -34.56 0.86 -34.54
N LEU A 258 -35.41 0.70 -33.53
CA LEU A 258 -36.45 -0.33 -33.53
C LEU A 258 -37.41 -0.15 -34.69
N ASP A 259 -37.87 1.06 -34.99
CA ASP A 259 -38.72 1.36 -36.12
C ASP A 259 -38.06 1.05 -37.47
N ALA A 260 -36.75 1.36 -37.60
CA ALA A 260 -36.00 1.02 -38.79
C ALA A 260 -35.91 -0.50 -38.99
N VAL A 261 -35.58 -1.25 -37.93
CA VAL A 261 -35.56 -2.72 -37.96
C VAL A 261 -36.94 -3.28 -38.29
N TYR A 262 -38.00 -2.74 -37.68
CA TYR A 262 -39.36 -3.19 -37.95
C TYR A 262 -39.78 -2.94 -39.39
N LYS A 263 -39.43 -1.80 -39.98
CA LYS A 263 -39.67 -1.52 -41.40
C LYS A 263 -38.99 -2.53 -42.34
N ILE A 264 -37.72 -2.90 -42.03
CA ILE A 264 -36.99 -3.89 -42.78
C ILE A 264 -37.65 -5.27 -42.65
N TYR A 265 -38.01 -5.65 -41.43
CA TYR A 265 -38.73 -6.89 -41.15
C TYR A 265 -40.03 -7.00 -41.92
N LYS A 266 -40.84 -5.94 -41.83
CA LYS A 266 -42.15 -5.87 -42.57
C LYS A 266 -41.94 -6.03 -44.06
N LYS A 267 -40.97 -5.31 -44.65
CA LYS A 267 -40.64 -5.40 -46.07
C LYS A 267 -40.24 -6.79 -46.49
N LYS A 268 -39.47 -7.50 -45.65
CA LYS A 268 -39.09 -8.90 -45.91
C LYS A 268 -40.31 -9.84 -45.78
N LYS A 269 -41.17 -9.63 -44.78
CA LYS A 269 -42.36 -10.45 -44.58
C LYS A 269 -43.34 -10.30 -45.73
N ASP A 270 -43.54 -9.05 -46.24
CA ASP A 270 -44.45 -8.77 -47.37
C ASP A 270 -43.90 -9.29 -48.71
N TRP A 271 -42.59 -9.62 -48.79
CA TRP A 271 -41.93 -10.23 -49.95
C TRP A 271 -42.04 -11.75 -49.96
N TRP A 272 -42.22 -12.41 -48.82
CA TRP A 272 -42.48 -13.85 -48.66
C TRP A 272 -44.00 -14.14 -48.84
#